data_5d75648d404130aae471e63361fa49cb
#
_entry.id   5d75648d404130aae471e63361fa49cb
#
_cell.length_a   1.000
_cell.length_b   1.000
_cell.length_c   1.000
_cell.angle_alpha   90.00
_cell.angle_beta   90.00
_cell.angle_gamma   90.00
#
_symmetry.space_group_name_H-M   'P 1'
#
loop_
_entity.id
_entity.type
_entity.pdbx_description
1 polymer ?
#
loop_
_entity_poly.entity_id
_entity_poly.type
_entity_poly.pdbx_seq_one_letter_code
_entity_poly.pdbx_strand_id
1 'polypeptide(L)'
;GAFLIDKILEIFNKEYPTIDIKSGILDFTFFRDDFRRSEKTLSASSTKINFSVENKNVVLIDDVLFTGRSIKAAMSSMDSYGRPNSIELLVLIDRRYKREIPIEANYCGAKIDTFKGDRVNVVWGENSKDNIIYIEN
;
A
#
# COMPACT_ATOMS: atom_id res chain seq x y z
N GLY A 1 -4.58 0.26 -1.38
CA GLY A 1 -4.13 -0.87 -0.55
C GLY A 1 -5.24 -1.58 0.21
N ALA A 2 -6.24 -0.85 0.79
CA ALA A 2 -7.26 -1.48 1.63
C ALA A 2 -8.07 -2.56 0.90
N PHE A 3 -8.46 -2.33 -0.34
CA PHE A 3 -9.21 -3.31 -1.14
C PHE A 3 -8.36 -4.52 -1.52
N LEU A 4 -7.09 -4.29 -1.78
CA LEU A 4 -6.14 -5.35 -2.13
C LEU A 4 -5.93 -6.31 -0.95
N ILE A 5 -5.81 -5.79 0.27
CA ILE A 5 -5.64 -6.63 1.45
C ILE A 5 -6.86 -7.52 1.70
N ASP A 6 -8.08 -7.01 1.50
CA ASP A 6 -9.29 -7.82 1.66
C ASP A 6 -9.29 -9.02 0.72
N LYS A 7 -8.89 -8.82 -0.54
CA LYS A 7 -8.78 -9.90 -1.52
C LYS A 7 -7.67 -10.90 -1.18
N ILE A 8 -6.53 -10.42 -0.72
CA ILE A 8 -5.42 -11.28 -0.29
C ILE A 8 -5.85 -12.12 0.92
N LEU A 9 -6.50 -11.52 1.92
CA LEU A 9 -6.98 -12.22 3.10
C LEU A 9 -8.05 -13.24 2.78
N GLU A 10 -8.96 -12.95 1.85
CA GLU A 10 -9.96 -13.91 1.37
C GLU A 10 -9.30 -15.18 0.83
N ILE A 11 -8.29 -15.04 -0.04
CA ILE A 11 -7.54 -16.15 -0.60
C ILE A 11 -6.73 -16.86 0.49
N PHE A 12 -6.04 -16.09 1.34
CA PHE A 12 -5.19 -16.63 2.39
C PHE A 12 -5.98 -17.47 3.40
N ASN A 13 -7.11 -16.96 3.87
CA ASN A 13 -7.96 -17.68 4.85
C ASN A 13 -8.56 -18.95 4.27
N LYS A 14 -8.78 -18.99 2.96
CA LYS A 14 -9.22 -20.18 2.26
C LYS A 14 -8.15 -21.27 2.19
N GLU A 15 -6.91 -20.86 1.91
CA GLU A 15 -5.77 -21.79 1.78
C GLU A 15 -5.17 -22.19 3.14
N TYR A 16 -5.20 -21.28 4.11
CA TYR A 16 -4.57 -21.43 5.42
C TYR A 16 -5.53 -21.07 6.57
N PRO A 17 -6.64 -21.82 6.75
CA PRO A 17 -7.70 -21.43 7.68
C PRO A 17 -7.29 -21.47 9.17
N THR A 18 -6.18 -22.11 9.50
CA THR A 18 -5.67 -22.23 10.89
C THR A 18 -4.67 -21.13 11.28
N ILE A 19 -4.25 -20.29 10.33
CA ILE A 19 -3.29 -19.21 10.57
C ILE A 19 -4.05 -17.92 10.82
N ASP A 20 -3.89 -17.32 11.99
CA ASP A 20 -4.46 -16.01 12.32
C ASP A 20 -3.52 -14.88 11.87
N ILE A 21 -3.99 -14.06 10.94
CA ILE A 21 -3.29 -12.84 10.50
C ILE A 21 -4.07 -11.62 10.97
N LYS A 22 -3.38 -10.75 11.71
CA LYS A 22 -3.92 -9.44 12.04
C LYS A 22 -3.72 -8.48 10.88
N SER A 23 -4.77 -7.76 10.53
CA SER A 23 -4.73 -6.74 9.49
C SER A 23 -5.26 -5.42 10.00
N GLY A 24 -4.81 -4.34 9.38
CA GLY A 24 -5.23 -2.99 9.71
C GLY A 24 -5.00 -2.02 8.55
N ILE A 25 -5.63 -0.88 8.63
CA ILE A 25 -5.49 0.21 7.66
C ILE A 25 -4.70 1.32 8.31
N LEU A 26 -3.65 1.77 7.64
CA LEU A 26 -2.78 2.84 8.08
C LEU A 26 -3.08 4.10 7.28
N ASP A 27 -3.51 5.15 7.96
CA ASP A 27 -3.61 6.48 7.37
C ASP A 27 -2.31 7.25 7.62
N PHE A 28 -1.67 7.66 6.56
CA PHE A 28 -0.40 8.37 6.58
C PHE A 28 -0.47 9.74 5.88
N THR A 29 -1.66 10.27 5.67
CA THR A 29 -1.88 11.52 4.93
C THR A 29 -1.06 12.68 5.50
N PHE A 30 -0.95 12.78 6.81
CA PHE A 30 -0.17 13.83 7.50
C PHE A 30 1.36 13.67 7.36
N PHE A 31 1.84 12.49 7.02
CA PHE A 31 3.27 12.17 6.86
C PHE A 31 3.76 12.29 5.42
N ARG A 32 2.88 12.64 4.48
CA ARG A 32 3.26 12.83 3.08
C ARG A 32 3.87 14.22 2.87
N ASP A 33 5.00 14.27 2.19
CA ASP A 33 5.72 15.52 1.91
C ASP A 33 4.93 16.48 1.00
N ASP A 34 3.99 15.95 0.21
CA ASP A 34 3.14 16.69 -0.73
C ASP A 34 1.83 17.19 -0.12
N PHE A 35 1.56 16.85 1.14
CA PHE A 35 0.35 17.26 1.88
C PHE A 35 0.10 18.77 1.83
N ARG A 36 1.17 19.57 1.97
CA ARG A 36 1.09 21.04 1.98
C ARG A 36 0.90 21.66 0.59
N ARG A 37 0.96 20.89 -0.49
CA ARG A 37 0.89 21.36 -1.87
C ARG A 37 -0.46 21.12 -2.54
N SER A 38 -1.36 20.36 -1.93
CA SER A 38 -2.68 20.10 -2.49
C SER A 38 -3.76 20.84 -1.70
N GLU A 39 -4.50 21.73 -2.36
CA GLU A 39 -5.69 22.40 -1.81
C GLU A 39 -6.92 21.48 -1.67
N LYS A 40 -6.75 20.17 -1.86
CA LYS A 40 -7.87 19.23 -1.72
C LYS A 40 -8.18 19.05 -0.25
N THR A 41 -9.43 19.37 0.10
CA THR A 41 -10.04 19.01 1.39
C THR A 41 -9.93 17.51 1.58
N LEU A 42 -9.03 17.11 2.47
CA LEU A 42 -8.78 15.70 2.77
C LEU A 42 -9.89 15.22 3.69
N SER A 43 -10.70 14.29 3.19
CA SER A 43 -11.48 13.47 4.10
C SER A 43 -10.51 12.66 4.95
N ALA A 44 -10.57 12.83 6.27
CA ALA A 44 -9.79 12.06 7.20
C ALA A 44 -10.17 10.58 7.06
N SER A 45 -9.37 9.80 6.36
CA SER A 45 -9.45 8.35 6.44
C SER A 45 -8.84 7.96 7.79
N SER A 46 -9.64 7.33 8.64
CA SER A 46 -9.19 6.96 9.98
C SER A 46 -8.27 5.75 9.92
N THR A 47 -7.10 5.84 10.54
CA THR A 47 -6.27 4.67 10.83
C THR A 47 -7.08 3.65 11.64
N LYS A 48 -7.08 2.40 11.19
CA LYS A 48 -7.77 1.27 11.84
C LYS A 48 -6.75 0.19 12.20
N ILE A 49 -5.90 0.49 13.17
CA ILE A 49 -4.95 -0.45 13.77
C ILE A 49 -5.25 -0.51 15.27
N ASN A 50 -5.67 -1.67 15.75
CA ASN A 50 -6.00 -1.92 17.15
C ASN A 50 -5.06 -2.92 17.82
N PHE A 51 -3.87 -3.10 17.26
CA PHE A 51 -2.84 -4.00 17.77
C PHE A 51 -1.45 -3.36 17.69
N SER A 52 -0.51 -3.86 18.50
CA SER A 52 0.88 -3.45 18.43
C SER A 52 1.62 -4.22 17.33
N VAL A 53 2.50 -3.53 16.62
CA VAL A 53 3.45 -4.13 15.66
C VAL A 53 4.80 -4.46 16.30
N GLU A 54 4.94 -4.21 17.60
CA GLU A 54 6.19 -4.46 18.34
C GLU A 54 6.67 -5.90 18.17
N ASN A 55 7.90 -6.06 17.70
CA ASN A 55 8.53 -7.36 17.43
C ASN A 55 7.75 -8.26 16.45
N LYS A 56 6.91 -7.71 15.60
CA LYS A 56 6.15 -8.45 14.59
C LYS A 56 6.82 -8.35 13.21
N ASN A 57 6.59 -9.36 12.39
CA ASN A 57 6.89 -9.28 10.97
C ASN A 57 5.68 -8.67 10.29
N VAL A 58 5.89 -7.57 9.57
CA VAL A 58 4.85 -6.77 8.95
C VAL A 58 4.99 -6.83 7.44
N VAL A 59 3.88 -6.98 6.75
CA VAL A 59 3.80 -6.77 5.30
C VAL A 59 2.99 -5.52 5.05
N LEU A 60 3.63 -4.48 4.51
CA LEU A 60 2.95 -3.30 3.97
C LEU A 60 2.37 -3.64 2.59
N ILE A 61 1.12 -3.23 2.36
CA ILE A 61 0.43 -3.50 1.10
C ILE A 61 -0.03 -2.19 0.49
N ASP A 62 0.34 -1.97 -0.78
CA ASP A 62 -0.13 -0.82 -1.56
C ASP A 62 -0.45 -1.26 -2.99
N ASP A 63 -1.27 -0.46 -3.69
CA ASP A 63 -1.67 -0.79 -5.06
C ASP A 63 -0.54 -0.49 -6.05
N VAL A 64 0.06 0.70 -5.94
CA VAL A 64 1.06 1.19 -6.91
C VAL A 64 2.29 1.76 -6.22
N LEU A 65 3.41 1.13 -6.40
CA LEU A 65 4.71 1.68 -6.01
C LEU A 65 5.25 2.58 -7.13
N PHE A 66 5.42 3.86 -6.81
CA PHE A 66 5.96 4.85 -7.73
C PHE A 66 7.24 5.50 -7.19
N THR A 67 7.14 6.65 -6.55
CA THR A 67 8.29 7.37 -5.99
C THR A 67 8.84 6.76 -4.71
N GLY A 68 8.01 6.00 -3.98
CA GLY A 68 8.29 5.46 -2.65
C GLY A 68 7.87 6.38 -1.49
N ARG A 69 7.39 7.59 -1.78
CA ARG A 69 7.01 8.58 -0.74
C ARG A 69 5.86 8.09 0.14
N SER A 70 4.86 7.42 -0.44
CA SER A 70 3.74 6.84 0.30
C SER A 70 4.22 5.77 1.28
N ILE A 71 5.14 4.92 0.85
CA ILE A 71 5.70 3.86 1.69
C ILE A 71 6.54 4.44 2.83
N LYS A 72 7.38 5.45 2.55
CA LYS A 72 8.11 6.17 3.59
C LYS A 72 7.16 6.77 4.63
N ALA A 73 6.08 7.42 4.18
CA ALA A 73 5.08 8.00 5.06
C ALA A 73 4.36 6.94 5.90
N ALA A 74 4.01 5.80 5.30
CA ALA A 74 3.41 4.67 6.00
C ALA A 74 4.34 4.10 7.08
N MET A 75 5.62 3.93 6.79
CA MET A 75 6.62 3.48 7.76
C MET A 75 6.73 4.46 8.94
N SER A 76 6.78 5.77 8.67
CA SER A 76 6.82 6.80 9.73
C SER A 76 5.56 6.79 10.60
N SER A 77 4.39 6.57 10.00
CA SER A 77 3.13 6.46 10.74
C SER A 77 3.08 5.18 11.60
N MET A 78 3.70 4.11 11.15
CA MET A 78 3.74 2.83 11.85
C MET A 78 4.53 2.90 13.18
N ASP A 79 5.50 3.80 13.29
CA ASP A 79 6.31 3.99 14.50
C ASP A 79 5.45 4.24 15.75
N SER A 80 4.26 4.80 15.58
CA SER A 80 3.29 5.01 16.67
C SER A 80 2.68 3.71 17.22
N TYR A 81 2.84 2.59 16.52
CA TYR A 81 2.26 1.28 16.88
C TYR A 81 3.28 0.27 17.38
N GLY A 82 4.53 0.68 17.47
CA GLY A 82 5.65 -0.15 17.92
C GLY A 82 6.73 -0.32 16.87
N ARG A 83 7.80 -1.01 17.25
CA ARG A 83 8.94 -1.30 16.38
C ARG A 83 8.83 -2.71 15.82
N PRO A 84 8.52 -2.89 14.53
CA PRO A 84 8.46 -4.22 13.92
C PRO A 84 9.85 -4.88 13.87
N ASN A 85 9.86 -6.20 13.87
CA ASN A 85 11.05 -7.00 13.65
C ASN A 85 11.53 -6.92 12.19
N SER A 86 10.58 -6.93 11.26
CA SER A 86 10.82 -6.76 9.82
C SER A 86 9.63 -6.09 9.15
N ILE A 87 9.90 -5.38 8.06
CA ILE A 87 8.88 -4.81 7.19
C ILE A 87 9.19 -5.29 5.77
N GLU A 88 8.23 -5.96 5.16
CA GLU A 88 8.24 -6.32 3.75
C GLU A 88 7.19 -5.51 3.00
N LEU A 89 7.38 -5.30 1.71
CA LEU A 89 6.49 -4.53 0.86
C LEU A 89 5.89 -5.42 -0.23
N LEU A 90 4.56 -5.42 -0.29
CA LEU A 90 3.79 -6.04 -1.37
C LEU A 90 3.06 -4.96 -2.14
N VAL A 91 3.21 -4.96 -3.47
CA VAL A 91 2.49 -4.06 -4.37
C VAL A 91 1.88 -4.79 -5.55
N LEU A 92 0.75 -4.31 -6.01
CA LEU A 92 0.14 -4.85 -7.22
C LEU A 92 0.95 -4.45 -8.45
N ILE A 93 1.33 -3.17 -8.54
CA ILE A 93 2.08 -2.60 -9.66
C ILE A 93 3.32 -1.87 -9.14
N ASP A 94 4.48 -2.19 -9.70
CA ASP A 94 5.71 -1.41 -9.55
C ASP A 94 5.98 -0.60 -10.83
N ARG A 95 5.93 0.73 -10.73
CA ARG A 95 6.31 1.66 -11.80
C ARG A 95 7.81 1.91 -11.73
N ARG A 96 8.54 1.39 -12.70
CA ARG A 96 9.99 1.57 -12.77
C ARG A 96 10.39 3.01 -13.15
N TYR A 97 11.66 3.37 -12.92
CA TYR A 97 12.36 4.58 -13.39
C TYR A 97 12.05 5.92 -12.72
N LYS A 98 11.19 5.99 -11.71
CA LYS A 98 10.95 7.25 -10.98
C LYS A 98 10.98 7.11 -9.48
N ARG A 99 11.84 6.24 -8.99
CA ARG A 99 12.04 6.08 -7.55
C ARG A 99 12.76 7.31 -7.00
N GLU A 100 12.20 7.95 -6.00
CA GLU A 100 12.80 9.08 -5.25
C GLU A 100 13.31 8.63 -3.88
N ILE A 101 12.73 7.58 -3.35
CA ILE A 101 13.14 6.94 -2.09
C ILE A 101 13.67 5.55 -2.44
N PRO A 102 14.81 5.09 -1.88
CA PRO A 102 15.41 3.79 -2.20
C PRO A 102 14.62 2.63 -1.57
N ILE A 103 13.42 2.38 -2.09
CA ILE A 103 12.50 1.34 -1.66
C ILE A 103 12.23 0.41 -2.84
N GLU A 104 12.27 -0.88 -2.58
CA GLU A 104 11.92 -1.93 -3.53
C GLU A 104 10.86 -2.85 -2.92
N ALA A 105 9.95 -3.35 -3.75
CA ALA A 105 8.94 -4.30 -3.32
C ALA A 105 9.52 -5.71 -3.19
N ASN A 106 9.22 -6.39 -2.08
CA ASN A 106 9.54 -7.81 -1.89
C ASN A 106 8.64 -8.68 -2.76
N TYR A 107 7.37 -8.27 -2.89
CA TYR A 107 6.35 -8.96 -3.66
C TYR A 107 5.69 -7.98 -4.63
N CYS A 108 5.65 -8.33 -5.91
CA CYS A 108 5.13 -7.46 -6.95
C CYS A 108 4.29 -8.26 -7.96
N GLY A 109 3.07 -7.82 -8.21
CA GLY A 109 2.19 -8.42 -9.21
C GLY A 109 2.69 -8.20 -10.63
N ALA A 110 2.99 -6.95 -11.00
CA ALA A 110 3.56 -6.60 -12.30
C ALA A 110 4.47 -5.39 -12.23
N LYS A 111 5.54 -5.39 -13.03
CA LYS A 111 6.43 -4.24 -13.23
C LYS A 111 6.10 -3.58 -14.56
N ILE A 112 5.90 -2.28 -14.56
CA ILE A 112 5.56 -1.52 -15.76
C ILE A 112 6.48 -0.32 -15.93
N ASP A 113 6.73 0.01 -17.19
CA ASP A 113 7.46 1.21 -17.57
C ASP A 113 6.47 2.31 -17.93
N THR A 114 6.65 3.48 -17.34
CA THR A 114 5.80 4.63 -17.59
C THR A 114 6.65 5.84 -17.92
N PHE A 115 6.12 6.69 -18.80
CA PHE A 115 6.78 7.94 -19.18
C PHE A 115 6.45 9.08 -18.19
N LYS A 116 7.09 10.24 -18.40
CA LYS A 116 6.82 11.43 -17.60
C LYS A 116 5.39 11.91 -17.90
N GLY A 117 4.57 12.00 -16.87
CA GLY A 117 3.17 12.42 -16.98
C GLY A 117 2.18 11.28 -16.84
N ASP A 118 2.55 10.06 -17.22
CA ASP A 118 1.65 8.91 -17.10
C ASP A 118 1.18 8.70 -15.67
N ARG A 119 -0.08 8.31 -15.53
CA ARG A 119 -0.68 7.87 -14.27
C ARG A 119 -1.10 6.43 -14.38
N VAL A 120 -0.88 5.65 -13.35
CA VAL A 120 -1.40 4.30 -13.24
C VAL A 120 -2.59 4.31 -12.30
N ASN A 121 -3.72 3.91 -12.81
CA ASN A 121 -4.97 3.84 -12.07
C ASN A 121 -5.37 2.39 -11.88
N VAL A 122 -5.70 2.03 -10.64
CA VAL A 122 -6.28 0.74 -10.28
C VAL A 122 -7.73 0.98 -9.88
N VAL A 123 -8.64 0.38 -10.62
CA VAL A 123 -10.08 0.46 -10.36
C VAL A 123 -10.57 -0.90 -9.92
N TRP A 124 -11.17 -0.93 -8.74
CA TRP A 124 -11.77 -2.12 -8.17
C TRP A 124 -13.27 -2.14 -8.46
N GLY A 125 -13.72 -3.11 -9.24
CA GLY A 125 -15.12 -3.32 -9.54
C GLY A 125 -15.84 -4.14 -8.47
N GLU A 126 -17.16 -4.19 -8.56
CA GLU A 126 -18.00 -5.02 -7.68
C GLU A 126 -17.69 -6.52 -7.85
N ASN A 127 -17.35 -6.93 -9.06
CA ASN A 127 -16.91 -8.29 -9.37
C ASN A 127 -15.43 -8.30 -9.75
N SER A 128 -14.75 -9.43 -9.50
CA SER A 128 -13.33 -9.58 -9.84
C SER A 128 -13.02 -9.39 -11.33
N LYS A 129 -14.00 -9.58 -12.21
CA LYS A 129 -13.87 -9.38 -13.66
C LYS A 129 -13.87 -7.90 -14.07
N ASP A 130 -14.35 -7.03 -13.17
CA ASP A 130 -14.46 -5.58 -13.41
C ASP A 130 -13.26 -4.81 -12.87
N ASN A 131 -12.27 -5.53 -12.31
CA ASN A 131 -11.01 -4.92 -11.86
C ASN A 131 -10.17 -4.53 -13.06
N ILE A 132 -9.80 -3.26 -13.14
CA ILE A 132 -9.07 -2.69 -14.27
C ILE A 132 -7.83 -1.98 -13.78
N ILE A 133 -6.73 -2.20 -14.47
CA ILE A 133 -5.51 -1.39 -14.35
C ILE A 133 -5.29 -0.73 -15.70
N TYR A 134 -5.18 0.58 -15.71
CA TYR A 134 -4.93 1.33 -16.94
C TYR A 134 -3.93 2.45 -16.74
N ILE A 135 -3.27 2.85 -17.84
CA ILE A 135 -2.35 3.97 -17.89
C ILE A 135 -3.09 5.13 -18.54
N GLU A 136 -3.08 6.27 -17.88
CA GLU A 136 -3.58 7.55 -18.37
C GLU A 136 -2.39 8.45 -18.69
N ASN A 137 -2.37 8.96 -19.92
CA ASN A 137 -1.32 9.87 -20.41
C ASN A 137 -1.65 11.33 -20.12
#